data_953c18799fad96897c10d1e29978e2fc
#
_entry.id   953c18799fad96897c10d1e29978e2fc
#
_cell.length_a   1.000
_cell.length_b   1.000
_cell.length_c   1.000
_cell.angle_alpha   90.00
_cell.angle_beta   90.00
_cell.angle_gamma   90.00
#
_symmetry.space_group_name_H-M   'P 1'
#
loop_
_entity.id
_entity.type
_entity.pdbx_description
1 polymer ?
#
loop_
_entity_poly.entity_id
_entity_poly.type
_entity_poly.pdbx_seq_one_letter_code
_entity_poly.pdbx_strand_id
1 'polypeptide(L)'
;QTDQQEDYDPRKDLSSFRFPTLNLLKVYNTGDRAVNMSEQNENKEKIIHTLRNYGIEITSIKATVGPTITLYEIVPQAGVRISKIRNLEDDIALSLSALGIRIIAPMPGKGTIGIEVPNKDPQIVSMQSVITSKRFQECDYDLPVALGKTITNEVFIFDLTKMPHLLVAGATGQGKSVGLNAIITSLLYKKHPSEMKMVLIDPKMVEFNIYSTIEKHYLAKLPDEQKAIITDVTKVTQTLNSLTREMDDRYELLMKAHVRTIKEYNEKFVKRRLNPEKGHKYMPYIVVVIDEFGDLIMTAGKEIEMPIARIAQKARAVGMHMVIATQRPTTNIITGTIKANFPARMAFRVTSQIDSRTILDMSGANQLIGRGDMLFSQGSNLIRIQCAFVDTPEVEEITQYIGKQHGYDNAFALPEVTGEAEAVPGAVDLNDRDPLFEEAARLIVVHQQGSTSLIQRKFSIGYNRAGRLMDQLEASGIVGAAQGSKPRDVFIQDEYSLEKLLNSLR
;
A
#
# COMPACT_ATOMS: atom_id res chain seq x y z
N GLN A 1 -9.68 -15.46 48.38
CA GLN A 1 -9.86 -16.14 47.07
C GLN A 1 -10.00 -15.06 46.05
N THR A 2 -8.91 -14.71 45.40
CA THR A 2 -8.91 -13.85 44.22
C THR A 2 -9.50 -14.69 43.10
N ASP A 3 -10.72 -14.38 42.70
CA ASP A 3 -11.29 -14.85 41.46
C ASP A 3 -10.34 -14.44 40.34
N GLN A 4 -9.54 -15.38 39.87
CA GLN A 4 -8.75 -15.19 38.66
C GLN A 4 -9.74 -15.18 37.49
N GLN A 5 -10.12 -13.98 37.06
CA GLN A 5 -10.93 -13.78 35.88
C GLN A 5 -10.16 -14.29 34.67
N GLU A 6 -10.77 -15.15 33.85
CA GLU A 6 -10.19 -15.64 32.63
C GLU A 6 -9.86 -14.47 31.65
N ASP A 7 -8.80 -14.61 30.90
CA ASP A 7 -8.47 -13.65 29.84
C ASP A 7 -9.62 -13.51 28.86
N TYR A 8 -9.83 -12.30 28.34
CA TYR A 8 -10.78 -12.05 27.28
C TYR A 8 -10.29 -12.72 25.99
N ASP A 9 -11.15 -13.48 25.33
CA ASP A 9 -10.86 -14.09 24.04
C ASP A 9 -11.72 -13.45 22.95
N PRO A 10 -11.13 -12.64 22.05
CA PRO A 10 -11.88 -11.99 20.99
C PRO A 10 -12.52 -12.97 20.00
N ARG A 11 -11.99 -14.19 19.90
CA ARG A 11 -12.51 -15.22 19.00
C ARG A 11 -13.80 -15.86 19.51
N LYS A 12 -14.17 -15.65 20.78
CA LYS A 12 -15.41 -16.22 21.35
C LYS A 12 -16.66 -15.71 20.66
N ASP A 13 -16.65 -14.52 20.08
CA ASP A 13 -17.80 -13.96 19.35
C ASP A 13 -18.20 -14.84 18.15
N LEU A 14 -17.21 -15.43 17.50
CA LEU A 14 -17.37 -16.39 16.42
C LEU A 14 -16.55 -17.66 16.70
N SER A 15 -16.81 -18.30 17.81
CA SER A 15 -16.03 -19.47 18.28
C SER A 15 -16.12 -20.68 17.34
N SER A 16 -17.21 -20.77 16.57
CA SER A 16 -17.40 -21.83 15.56
C SER A 16 -16.72 -21.54 14.22
N PHE A 17 -16.12 -20.37 14.05
CA PHE A 17 -15.46 -20.01 12.80
C PHE A 17 -14.28 -20.93 12.52
N ARG A 18 -14.25 -21.44 11.30
CA ARG A 18 -13.15 -22.27 10.78
C ARG A 18 -12.44 -21.54 9.66
N PHE A 19 -11.12 -21.48 9.77
CA PHE A 19 -10.27 -20.94 8.70
C PHE A 19 -10.47 -21.73 7.42
N PRO A 20 -10.32 -21.08 6.24
CA PRO A 20 -10.36 -21.77 4.97
C PRO A 20 -9.35 -22.93 4.98
N THR A 21 -9.77 -24.05 4.44
CA THR A 21 -8.91 -25.25 4.34
C THR A 21 -7.94 -25.11 3.19
N LEU A 22 -6.79 -25.77 3.32
CA LEU A 22 -5.72 -25.66 2.31
C LEU A 22 -6.10 -26.31 0.96
N ASN A 23 -7.03 -27.25 0.97
CA ASN A 23 -7.52 -27.92 -0.25
C ASN A 23 -8.40 -27.03 -1.14
N LEU A 24 -8.83 -25.86 -0.68
CA LEU A 24 -9.53 -24.86 -1.50
C LEU A 24 -8.59 -24.20 -2.52
N LEU A 25 -7.29 -24.26 -2.28
CA LEU A 25 -6.27 -23.71 -3.15
C LEU A 25 -5.83 -24.75 -4.19
N LYS A 26 -5.68 -24.30 -5.43
CA LYS A 26 -5.32 -25.15 -6.56
C LYS A 26 -3.85 -25.54 -6.50
N VAL A 27 -3.60 -26.83 -6.65
CA VAL A 27 -2.25 -27.38 -6.84
C VAL A 27 -1.93 -27.38 -8.33
N TYR A 28 -0.88 -26.68 -8.70
CA TYR A 28 -0.34 -26.72 -10.05
C TYR A 28 0.76 -27.79 -10.10
N ASN A 29 0.58 -28.79 -10.96
CA ASN A 29 1.61 -29.81 -11.21
C ASN A 29 2.73 -29.17 -12.03
N THR A 30 3.64 -28.52 -11.32
CA THR A 30 4.88 -28.04 -11.93
C THR A 30 5.93 -29.15 -12.03
N GLY A 31 5.65 -30.37 -11.57
CA GLY A 31 6.58 -31.50 -11.51
C GLY A 31 7.97 -31.10 -10.99
N ASP A 32 8.74 -32.02 -10.45
CA ASP A 32 10.18 -31.78 -10.30
C ASP A 32 10.79 -31.64 -11.71
N ARG A 33 10.64 -30.42 -12.28
CA ARG A 33 11.34 -30.15 -13.53
C ARG A 33 12.82 -30.18 -13.23
N ALA A 34 13.47 -31.15 -13.76
CA ALA A 34 14.92 -31.24 -13.78
C ALA A 34 15.46 -29.87 -14.23
N VAL A 35 16.34 -29.29 -13.43
CA VAL A 35 17.06 -28.09 -13.79
C VAL A 35 17.60 -28.27 -15.21
N ASN A 36 17.21 -27.40 -16.15
CA ASN A 36 17.67 -27.52 -17.53
C ASN A 36 19.12 -27.06 -17.62
N MET A 37 20.05 -27.96 -17.33
CA MET A 37 21.49 -27.67 -17.39
C MET A 37 21.95 -27.29 -18.80
N SER A 38 21.29 -27.81 -19.85
CA SER A 38 21.58 -27.44 -21.23
C SER A 38 21.27 -25.95 -21.49
N GLU A 39 20.12 -25.48 -21.03
CA GLU A 39 19.75 -24.06 -21.14
C GLU A 39 20.73 -23.15 -20.39
N GLN A 40 21.10 -23.53 -19.17
CA GLN A 40 22.05 -22.75 -18.36
C GLN A 40 23.42 -22.68 -19.04
N ASN A 41 23.95 -23.79 -19.52
CA ASN A 41 25.26 -23.84 -20.18
C ASN A 41 25.26 -23.03 -21.47
N GLU A 42 24.19 -23.13 -22.24
CA GLU A 42 24.02 -22.37 -23.49
C GLU A 42 23.98 -20.86 -23.18
N ASN A 43 23.20 -20.45 -22.18
CA ASN A 43 23.10 -19.06 -21.78
C ASN A 43 24.42 -18.51 -21.22
N LYS A 44 25.14 -19.30 -20.41
CA LYS A 44 26.47 -18.94 -19.91
C LYS A 44 27.43 -18.66 -21.06
N GLU A 45 27.49 -19.55 -22.06
CA GLU A 45 28.36 -19.40 -23.23
C GLU A 45 27.98 -18.16 -24.05
N LYS A 46 26.71 -17.91 -24.26
CA LYS A 46 26.22 -16.72 -24.99
C LYS A 46 26.57 -15.41 -24.27
N ILE A 47 26.45 -15.37 -22.95
CA ILE A 47 26.83 -14.20 -22.15
C ILE A 47 28.34 -13.95 -22.25
N ILE A 48 29.14 -15.00 -22.07
CA ILE A 48 30.60 -14.92 -22.15
C ILE A 48 31.03 -14.45 -23.54
N HIS A 49 30.46 -15.04 -24.58
CA HIS A 49 30.79 -14.72 -25.96
C HIS A 49 30.42 -13.27 -26.32
N THR A 50 29.24 -12.81 -25.92
CA THR A 50 28.79 -11.44 -26.16
C THR A 50 29.72 -10.43 -25.49
N LEU A 51 30.05 -10.65 -24.22
CA LEU A 51 30.97 -9.76 -23.50
C LEU A 51 32.38 -9.78 -24.11
N ARG A 52 32.87 -10.93 -24.52
CA ARG A 52 34.16 -11.06 -25.17
C ARG A 52 34.24 -10.31 -26.49
N ASN A 53 33.17 -10.32 -27.29
CA ASN A 53 33.08 -9.58 -28.54
C ASN A 53 33.26 -8.08 -28.35
N TYR A 54 32.94 -7.57 -27.16
CA TYR A 54 33.11 -6.15 -26.80
C TYR A 54 34.36 -5.91 -25.93
N GLY A 55 35.28 -6.88 -25.89
CA GLY A 55 36.56 -6.75 -25.20
C GLY A 55 36.46 -6.91 -23.68
N ILE A 56 35.40 -7.54 -23.17
CA ILE A 56 35.21 -7.81 -21.75
C ILE A 56 35.44 -9.29 -21.47
N GLU A 57 36.47 -9.60 -20.68
CA GLU A 57 36.74 -10.93 -20.16
C GLU A 57 36.16 -11.05 -18.77
N ILE A 58 35.55 -12.20 -18.48
CA ILE A 58 35.02 -12.54 -17.15
C ILE A 58 35.79 -13.72 -16.57
N THR A 59 36.01 -13.69 -15.24
CA THR A 59 36.79 -14.72 -14.54
C THR A 59 35.95 -15.87 -14.07
N SER A 60 34.67 -15.61 -13.76
CA SER A 60 33.73 -16.67 -13.35
C SER A 60 32.29 -16.29 -13.68
N ILE A 61 31.45 -17.30 -13.85
CA ILE A 61 30.01 -17.17 -14.01
C ILE A 61 29.30 -18.28 -13.22
N LYS A 62 28.31 -17.92 -12.43
CA LYS A 62 27.52 -18.83 -11.62
C LYS A 62 26.04 -18.60 -11.91
N ALA A 63 25.27 -19.68 -12.08
CA ALA A 63 23.83 -19.59 -12.28
C ALA A 63 23.07 -20.02 -11.02
N THR A 64 22.03 -19.25 -10.68
CA THR A 64 21.02 -19.59 -9.67
C THR A 64 19.66 -19.62 -10.34
N VAL A 65 19.01 -20.79 -10.36
CA VAL A 65 17.73 -21.01 -11.04
C VAL A 65 16.58 -20.69 -10.11
N GLY A 66 15.74 -19.72 -10.50
CA GLY A 66 14.47 -19.45 -9.86
C GLY A 66 13.29 -20.01 -10.65
N PRO A 67 12.06 -19.82 -10.16
CA PRO A 67 10.87 -20.35 -10.81
C PRO A 67 10.60 -19.75 -12.19
N THR A 68 10.91 -18.48 -12.41
CA THR A 68 10.61 -17.76 -13.64
C THR A 68 11.83 -17.15 -14.31
N ILE A 69 12.88 -16.86 -13.55
CA ILE A 69 14.14 -16.33 -14.04
C ILE A 69 15.33 -17.11 -13.50
N THR A 70 16.44 -17.01 -14.20
CA THR A 70 17.75 -17.50 -13.75
C THR A 70 18.68 -16.30 -13.57
N LEU A 71 19.33 -16.22 -12.42
CA LEU A 71 20.36 -15.22 -12.13
C LEU A 71 21.73 -15.75 -12.51
N TYR A 72 22.42 -15.07 -13.41
CA TYR A 72 23.82 -15.32 -13.72
C TYR A 72 24.68 -14.28 -13.04
N GLU A 73 25.46 -14.69 -12.05
CA GLU A 73 26.43 -13.85 -11.37
C GLU A 73 27.78 -13.94 -12.08
N ILE A 74 28.29 -12.81 -12.55
CA ILE A 74 29.59 -12.75 -13.23
C ILE A 74 30.59 -11.95 -12.42
N VAL A 75 31.85 -12.35 -12.49
CA VAL A 75 32.99 -11.59 -11.98
C VAL A 75 33.80 -11.13 -13.18
N PRO A 76 33.76 -9.83 -13.52
CA PRO A 76 34.56 -9.31 -14.61
C PRO A 76 36.05 -9.29 -14.24
N GLN A 77 36.91 -9.33 -15.26
CA GLN A 77 38.34 -9.11 -15.08
C GLN A 77 38.61 -7.74 -14.47
N ALA A 78 39.69 -7.62 -13.70
CA ALA A 78 40.08 -6.35 -13.08
C ALA A 78 40.24 -5.22 -14.10
N GLY A 79 39.73 -4.05 -13.77
CA GLY A 79 39.77 -2.87 -14.62
C GLY A 79 38.60 -2.68 -15.57
N VAL A 80 37.63 -3.61 -15.60
CA VAL A 80 36.39 -3.44 -16.39
C VAL A 80 35.44 -2.52 -15.68
N ARG A 81 34.96 -1.49 -16.35
CA ARG A 81 33.95 -0.56 -15.81
C ARG A 81 32.56 -1.19 -15.87
N ILE A 82 31.81 -1.05 -14.79
CA ILE A 82 30.41 -1.52 -14.67
C ILE A 82 29.51 -0.92 -15.77
N SER A 83 29.70 0.38 -16.07
CA SER A 83 28.93 1.07 -17.11
C SER A 83 29.07 0.42 -18.48
N LYS A 84 30.24 -0.13 -18.80
CA LYS A 84 30.48 -0.82 -20.04
C LYS A 84 29.63 -2.10 -20.18
N ILE A 85 29.43 -2.81 -19.07
CA ILE A 85 28.57 -4.00 -19.05
C ILE A 85 27.09 -3.61 -19.10
N ARG A 86 26.67 -2.61 -18.36
CA ARG A 86 25.29 -2.09 -18.41
C ARG A 86 24.87 -1.66 -19.80
N ASN A 87 25.77 -1.01 -20.56
CA ASN A 87 25.49 -0.56 -21.91
C ASN A 87 25.32 -1.71 -22.91
N LEU A 88 25.69 -2.94 -22.56
CA LEU A 88 25.53 -4.14 -23.36
C LEU A 88 24.25 -4.93 -23.05
N GLU A 89 23.35 -4.39 -22.25
CA GLU A 89 22.10 -5.06 -21.84
C GLU A 89 21.30 -5.52 -23.06
N ASP A 90 21.06 -4.64 -24.02
CA ASP A 90 20.31 -4.96 -25.23
C ASP A 90 21.02 -5.99 -26.10
N ASP A 91 22.35 -5.90 -26.20
CA ASP A 91 23.18 -6.86 -26.96
C ASP A 91 23.13 -8.26 -26.33
N ILE A 92 23.17 -8.32 -25.01
CA ILE A 92 23.05 -9.59 -24.27
C ILE A 92 21.64 -10.16 -24.44
N ALA A 93 20.60 -9.34 -24.31
CA ALA A 93 19.21 -9.76 -24.51
C ALA A 93 18.98 -10.33 -25.90
N LEU A 94 19.52 -9.67 -26.94
CA LEU A 94 19.46 -10.13 -28.32
C LEU A 94 20.15 -11.50 -28.49
N SER A 95 21.35 -11.64 -27.94
CA SER A 95 22.13 -12.87 -27.99
C SER A 95 21.40 -14.06 -27.34
N LEU A 96 20.65 -13.81 -26.26
CA LEU A 96 19.89 -14.81 -25.54
C LEU A 96 18.47 -15.04 -26.10
N SER A 97 18.09 -14.29 -27.13
CA SER A 97 16.72 -14.24 -27.65
C SER A 97 15.68 -13.99 -26.54
N ALA A 98 16.05 -13.21 -25.55
CA ALA A 98 15.21 -12.87 -24.42
C ALA A 98 14.42 -11.58 -24.67
N LEU A 99 13.14 -11.53 -24.27
CA LEU A 99 12.29 -10.35 -24.38
C LEU A 99 12.73 -9.21 -23.47
N GLY A 100 13.47 -9.52 -22.41
CA GLY A 100 14.07 -8.55 -21.50
C GLY A 100 14.99 -9.25 -20.52
N ILE A 101 16.09 -8.59 -20.21
CA ILE A 101 16.98 -8.99 -19.13
C ILE A 101 17.13 -7.83 -18.17
N ARG A 102 17.56 -8.10 -16.94
CA ARG A 102 17.86 -7.05 -15.96
C ARG A 102 19.27 -7.23 -15.45
N ILE A 103 20.06 -6.17 -15.49
CA ILE A 103 21.42 -6.15 -14.97
C ILE A 103 21.44 -5.47 -13.62
N ILE A 104 21.98 -6.13 -12.61
CA ILE A 104 22.20 -5.61 -11.26
C ILE A 104 23.69 -5.42 -11.07
N ALA A 105 24.14 -4.18 -11.04
CA ALA A 105 25.57 -3.91 -10.97
C ALA A 105 25.87 -2.72 -10.02
N PRO A 106 26.59 -2.96 -8.93
CA PRO A 106 26.99 -4.27 -8.39
C PRO A 106 25.84 -5.01 -7.68
N MET A 107 25.98 -6.32 -7.50
CA MET A 107 25.11 -7.09 -6.60
C MET A 107 25.27 -6.58 -5.17
N PRO A 108 24.19 -6.30 -4.43
CA PRO A 108 24.26 -5.78 -3.06
C PRO A 108 25.11 -6.68 -2.15
N GLY A 109 26.14 -6.09 -1.52
CA GLY A 109 27.05 -6.78 -0.60
C GLY A 109 28.01 -7.77 -1.25
N LYS A 110 28.07 -7.82 -2.59
CA LYS A 110 28.95 -8.73 -3.34
C LYS A 110 29.75 -7.97 -4.40
N GLY A 111 30.93 -8.42 -4.74
CA GLY A 111 31.75 -7.88 -5.84
C GLY A 111 31.39 -8.44 -7.22
N THR A 112 30.15 -8.86 -7.42
CA THR A 112 29.66 -9.51 -8.62
C THR A 112 28.63 -8.66 -9.35
N ILE A 113 28.41 -8.98 -10.63
CA ILE A 113 27.36 -8.38 -11.45
C ILE A 113 26.31 -9.46 -11.72
N GLY A 114 25.04 -9.15 -11.48
CA GLY A 114 23.94 -10.06 -11.73
C GLY A 114 23.27 -9.78 -13.07
N ILE A 115 22.99 -10.84 -13.84
CA ILE A 115 22.19 -10.79 -15.05
C ILE A 115 21.01 -11.73 -14.88
N GLU A 116 19.80 -11.17 -14.77
CA GLU A 116 18.56 -11.91 -14.63
C GLU A 116 17.98 -12.18 -16.01
N VAL A 117 17.83 -13.46 -16.34
CA VAL A 117 17.35 -13.92 -17.65
C VAL A 117 16.08 -14.73 -17.48
N PRO A 118 15.00 -14.44 -18.24
CA PRO A 118 13.78 -15.24 -18.21
C PRO A 118 14.05 -16.69 -18.59
N ASN A 119 13.46 -17.62 -17.83
CA ASN A 119 13.49 -19.04 -18.18
C ASN A 119 12.62 -19.29 -19.43
N LYS A 120 13.04 -20.22 -20.28
CA LYS A 120 12.21 -20.63 -21.44
C LYS A 120 10.90 -21.26 -21.02
N ASP A 121 10.89 -21.95 -19.90
CA ASP A 121 9.75 -22.67 -19.37
C ASP A 121 9.51 -22.24 -17.90
N PRO A 122 8.89 -21.06 -17.69
CA PRO A 122 8.66 -20.54 -16.36
C PRO A 122 7.63 -21.38 -15.61
N GLN A 123 7.86 -21.57 -14.30
CA GLN A 123 6.95 -22.26 -13.40
C GLN A 123 5.95 -21.29 -12.79
N ILE A 124 4.71 -21.75 -12.59
CA ILE A 124 3.71 -21.02 -11.83
C ILE A 124 4.01 -21.17 -10.33
N VAL A 125 4.13 -20.04 -9.63
CA VAL A 125 4.16 -20.04 -8.17
C VAL A 125 2.71 -19.98 -7.70
N SER A 126 2.18 -21.12 -7.22
CA SER A 126 0.79 -21.18 -6.75
C SER A 126 0.62 -20.54 -5.38
N MET A 127 -0.55 -19.98 -5.10
CA MET A 127 -0.90 -19.53 -3.76
C MET A 127 -0.85 -20.69 -2.76
N GLN A 128 -1.28 -21.87 -3.17
CA GLN A 128 -1.22 -23.09 -2.37
C GLN A 128 0.21 -23.36 -1.88
N SER A 129 1.22 -23.26 -2.73
CA SER A 129 2.61 -23.56 -2.37
C SER A 129 3.17 -22.60 -1.32
N VAL A 130 2.74 -21.34 -1.30
CA VAL A 130 3.22 -20.35 -0.33
C VAL A 130 2.42 -20.38 0.97
N ILE A 131 1.12 -20.60 0.90
CA ILE A 131 0.26 -20.71 2.09
C ILE A 131 0.57 -21.99 2.88
N THR A 132 0.79 -23.11 2.21
CA THR A 132 1.11 -24.40 2.86
C THR A 132 2.56 -24.50 3.35
N SER A 133 3.40 -23.54 2.99
CA SER A 133 4.79 -23.53 3.44
C SER A 133 4.88 -23.51 4.97
N LYS A 134 5.84 -24.25 5.51
CA LYS A 134 6.12 -24.26 6.95
C LYS A 134 6.36 -22.85 7.47
N ARG A 135 7.07 -22.04 6.70
CA ARG A 135 7.39 -20.66 7.06
C ARG A 135 6.14 -19.80 7.27
N PHE A 136 5.12 -19.92 6.40
CA PHE A 136 3.86 -19.21 6.57
C PHE A 136 3.00 -19.80 7.69
N GLN A 137 2.91 -21.12 7.80
CA GLN A 137 2.10 -21.78 8.82
C GLN A 137 2.61 -21.50 10.24
N GLU A 138 3.91 -21.39 10.45
CA GLU A 138 4.54 -21.11 11.74
C GLU A 138 4.79 -19.61 11.97
N CYS A 139 4.38 -18.75 11.05
CA CYS A 139 4.60 -17.31 11.13
C CYS A 139 3.77 -16.70 12.27
N ASP A 140 4.40 -15.86 13.09
CA ASP A 140 3.81 -15.14 14.23
C ASP A 140 3.57 -13.65 13.96
N TYR A 141 3.70 -13.21 12.72
CA TYR A 141 3.44 -11.82 12.34
C TYR A 141 1.99 -11.43 12.61
N ASP A 142 1.77 -10.17 12.94
CA ASP A 142 0.42 -9.66 13.22
C ASP A 142 -0.47 -9.64 11.98
N LEU A 143 0.07 -9.25 10.82
CA LEU A 143 -0.61 -9.31 9.52
C LEU A 143 0.31 -9.95 8.46
N PRO A 144 0.44 -11.28 8.45
CA PRO A 144 1.35 -11.96 7.54
C PRO A 144 0.81 -12.01 6.12
N VAL A 145 1.65 -11.65 5.16
CA VAL A 145 1.36 -11.75 3.74
C VAL A 145 2.41 -12.64 3.08
N ALA A 146 1.97 -13.78 2.54
CA ALA A 146 2.79 -14.64 1.70
C ALA A 146 2.65 -14.17 0.26
N LEU A 147 3.62 -13.40 -0.21
CA LEU A 147 3.51 -12.68 -1.48
C LEU A 147 3.88 -13.53 -2.69
N GLY A 148 4.81 -14.45 -2.53
CA GLY A 148 5.31 -15.28 -3.61
C GLY A 148 6.65 -15.92 -3.29
N LYS A 149 7.46 -16.15 -4.31
CA LYS A 149 8.80 -16.72 -4.16
C LYS A 149 9.86 -15.83 -4.79
N THR A 150 11.00 -15.77 -4.12
CA THR A 150 12.19 -15.08 -4.62
C THR A 150 12.87 -15.86 -5.73
N ILE A 151 13.91 -15.27 -6.34
CA ILE A 151 14.72 -15.92 -7.37
C ILE A 151 15.50 -17.16 -6.85
N THR A 152 15.69 -17.27 -5.53
CA THR A 152 16.27 -18.45 -4.88
C THR A 152 15.23 -19.50 -4.49
N ASN A 153 14.00 -19.33 -4.96
CA ASN A 153 12.86 -20.20 -4.70
C ASN A 153 12.41 -20.25 -3.23
N GLU A 154 12.74 -19.22 -2.46
CA GLU A 154 12.30 -19.07 -1.08
C GLU A 154 10.95 -18.34 -1.01
N VAL A 155 10.07 -18.79 -0.13
CA VAL A 155 8.80 -18.09 0.13
C VAL A 155 9.08 -16.73 0.77
N PHE A 156 8.55 -15.69 0.16
CA PHE A 156 8.65 -14.32 0.69
C PHE A 156 7.41 -13.96 1.49
N ILE A 157 7.60 -13.69 2.76
CA ILE A 157 6.55 -13.30 3.71
C ILE A 157 6.94 -11.99 4.35
N PHE A 158 6.00 -11.06 4.44
CA PHE A 158 6.20 -9.83 5.20
C PHE A 158 5.03 -9.57 6.15
N ASP A 159 5.30 -8.76 7.17
CA ASP A 159 4.29 -8.27 8.08
C ASP A 159 3.79 -6.90 7.59
N LEU A 160 2.51 -6.83 7.20
CA LEU A 160 1.92 -5.58 6.73
C LEU A 160 1.95 -4.49 7.80
N THR A 161 1.94 -4.84 9.08
CA THR A 161 2.03 -3.85 10.17
C THR A 161 3.38 -3.14 10.24
N LYS A 162 4.44 -3.78 9.72
CA LYS A 162 5.79 -3.22 9.65
C LYS A 162 6.09 -2.51 8.34
N MET A 163 5.25 -2.78 7.33
CA MET A 163 5.21 -2.09 6.04
C MET A 163 3.88 -1.34 5.94
N PRO A 164 3.66 -0.37 6.82
CA PRO A 164 2.32 -0.01 7.26
C PRO A 164 1.40 0.42 6.13
N HIS A 165 1.99 0.94 5.05
CA HIS A 165 1.25 1.44 3.90
C HIS A 165 2.01 1.07 2.63
N LEU A 166 1.32 0.36 1.74
CA LEU A 166 1.90 -0.26 0.56
C LEU A 166 1.31 0.35 -0.71
N LEU A 167 2.18 0.78 -1.60
CA LEU A 167 1.83 1.20 -2.96
C LEU A 167 2.05 0.04 -3.93
N VAL A 168 1.01 -0.32 -4.68
CA VAL A 168 1.05 -1.35 -5.72
C VAL A 168 0.79 -0.71 -7.07
N ALA A 169 1.70 -0.84 -8.02
CA ALA A 169 1.54 -0.25 -9.32
C ALA A 169 2.07 -1.15 -10.44
N GLY A 170 1.50 -1.00 -11.62
CA GLY A 170 1.91 -1.75 -12.81
C GLY A 170 0.96 -1.48 -13.97
N ALA A 171 1.38 -1.81 -15.18
CA ALA A 171 0.54 -1.70 -16.36
C ALA A 171 -0.62 -2.71 -16.33
N THR A 172 -1.64 -2.45 -17.12
CA THR A 172 -2.82 -3.33 -17.24
C THR A 172 -2.39 -4.75 -17.62
N GLY A 173 -2.95 -5.74 -16.92
CA GLY A 173 -2.73 -7.16 -17.21
C GLY A 173 -1.39 -7.73 -16.75
N GLN A 174 -0.60 -7.00 -15.96
CA GLN A 174 0.75 -7.42 -15.55
C GLN A 174 0.82 -8.08 -14.17
N GLY A 175 -0.30 -8.20 -13.44
CA GLY A 175 -0.35 -8.94 -12.18
C GLY A 175 -0.82 -8.14 -10.97
N LYS A 176 -1.21 -6.87 -11.11
CA LYS A 176 -1.68 -6.03 -10.01
C LYS A 176 -2.85 -6.68 -9.25
N SER A 177 -3.85 -7.16 -9.96
CA SER A 177 -5.02 -7.83 -9.37
C SER A 177 -4.67 -9.13 -8.66
N VAL A 178 -3.78 -9.91 -9.24
CA VAL A 178 -3.25 -11.13 -8.60
C VAL A 178 -2.50 -10.79 -7.31
N GLY A 179 -1.71 -9.73 -7.33
CA GLY A 179 -1.01 -9.23 -6.13
C GLY A 179 -1.95 -8.82 -5.01
N LEU A 180 -3.01 -8.09 -5.32
CA LEU A 180 -4.03 -7.70 -4.34
C LEU A 180 -4.76 -8.92 -3.77
N ASN A 181 -5.13 -9.86 -4.63
CA ASN A 181 -5.76 -11.10 -4.20
C ASN A 181 -4.83 -11.98 -3.35
N ALA A 182 -3.54 -12.02 -3.66
CA ALA A 182 -2.54 -12.72 -2.84
C ALA A 182 -2.44 -12.12 -1.42
N ILE A 183 -2.47 -10.80 -1.31
CA ILE A 183 -2.47 -10.09 -0.03
C ILE A 183 -3.71 -10.45 0.78
N ILE A 184 -4.90 -10.29 0.19
CA ILE A 184 -6.17 -10.56 0.87
C ILE A 184 -6.28 -12.03 1.25
N THR A 185 -5.95 -12.95 0.35
CA THR A 185 -5.98 -14.40 0.61
C THR A 185 -5.07 -14.78 1.76
N SER A 186 -3.84 -14.26 1.80
CA SER A 186 -2.93 -14.50 2.92
C SER A 186 -3.55 -14.13 4.27
N LEU A 187 -4.17 -12.96 4.33
CA LEU A 187 -4.81 -12.47 5.55
C LEU A 187 -6.02 -13.33 5.95
N LEU A 188 -6.83 -13.77 4.98
CA LEU A 188 -7.98 -14.64 5.24
C LEU A 188 -7.59 -16.03 5.79
N TYR A 189 -6.41 -16.52 5.44
CA TYR A 189 -5.89 -17.79 5.95
C TYR A 189 -5.27 -17.68 7.35
N LYS A 190 -4.98 -16.48 7.84
CA LYS A 190 -4.26 -16.28 9.11
C LYS A 190 -5.04 -15.52 10.17
N LYS A 191 -5.95 -14.65 9.79
CA LYS A 191 -6.63 -13.77 10.74
C LYS A 191 -8.08 -14.16 10.91
N HIS A 192 -8.47 -14.30 12.18
CA HIS A 192 -9.86 -14.50 12.57
C HIS A 192 -10.67 -13.22 12.29
N PRO A 193 -11.97 -13.32 11.97
CA PRO A 193 -12.81 -12.13 11.75
C PRO A 193 -12.84 -11.12 12.89
N SER A 194 -12.62 -11.55 14.12
CA SER A 194 -12.51 -10.65 15.28
C SER A 194 -11.21 -9.87 15.35
N GLU A 195 -10.18 -10.32 14.65
CA GLU A 195 -8.82 -9.76 14.72
C GLU A 195 -8.50 -8.77 13.61
N MET A 196 -9.21 -8.87 12.49
CA MET A 196 -8.95 -8.04 11.30
C MET A 196 -10.24 -7.72 10.57
N LYS A 197 -10.36 -6.48 10.12
CA LYS A 197 -11.41 -6.01 9.22
C LYS A 197 -10.81 -5.37 7.98
N MET A 198 -11.52 -5.44 6.87
CA MET A 198 -11.09 -4.86 5.61
C MET A 198 -12.11 -3.85 5.10
N VAL A 199 -11.59 -2.76 4.56
CA VAL A 199 -12.35 -1.78 3.78
C VAL A 199 -11.89 -1.93 2.33
N LEU A 200 -12.79 -2.38 1.46
CA LEU A 200 -12.48 -2.65 0.06
C LEU A 200 -13.12 -1.59 -0.84
N ILE A 201 -12.28 -0.88 -1.57
CA ILE A 201 -12.67 0.23 -2.44
C ILE A 201 -12.32 -0.15 -3.88
N ASP A 202 -13.35 -0.22 -4.73
CA ASP A 202 -13.24 -0.67 -6.11
C ASP A 202 -14.07 0.24 -7.03
N PRO A 203 -13.50 1.36 -7.51
CA PRO A 203 -14.23 2.33 -8.32
C PRO A 203 -14.67 1.78 -9.67
N LYS A 204 -14.02 0.76 -10.20
CA LYS A 204 -14.38 0.12 -11.49
C LYS A 204 -15.37 -1.03 -11.38
N MET A 205 -15.69 -1.48 -10.17
CA MET A 205 -16.63 -2.57 -9.87
C MET A 205 -16.26 -3.94 -10.45
N VAL A 206 -14.99 -4.22 -10.71
CA VAL A 206 -14.57 -5.44 -11.43
C VAL A 206 -13.73 -6.41 -10.58
N GLU A 207 -13.05 -5.93 -9.52
CA GLU A 207 -12.06 -6.72 -8.82
C GLU A 207 -12.54 -7.30 -7.48
N PHE A 208 -13.25 -6.52 -6.67
CA PHE A 208 -13.54 -6.88 -5.30
C PHE A 208 -14.95 -7.37 -5.02
N ASN A 209 -15.84 -7.38 -6.02
CA ASN A 209 -17.21 -7.82 -5.81
C ASN A 209 -17.32 -9.26 -5.30
N ILE A 210 -16.35 -10.10 -5.63
CA ILE A 210 -16.24 -11.48 -5.17
C ILE A 210 -16.13 -11.57 -3.63
N TYR A 211 -15.60 -10.54 -2.97
CA TYR A 211 -15.48 -10.48 -1.52
C TYR A 211 -16.75 -10.04 -0.79
N SER A 212 -17.81 -9.68 -1.50
CA SER A 212 -19.08 -9.27 -0.87
C SER A 212 -19.71 -10.38 -0.02
N THR A 213 -19.41 -11.62 -0.31
CA THR A 213 -19.92 -12.79 0.46
C THR A 213 -19.33 -12.90 1.86
N ILE A 214 -18.21 -12.26 2.15
CA ILE A 214 -17.58 -12.26 3.48
C ILE A 214 -17.84 -10.98 4.27
N GLU A 215 -18.83 -10.20 3.86
CA GLU A 215 -19.19 -8.91 4.47
C GLU A 215 -19.40 -9.03 5.99
N LYS A 216 -20.17 -10.01 6.42
CA LYS A 216 -20.50 -10.20 7.85
C LYS A 216 -19.37 -10.79 8.69
N HIS A 217 -18.28 -11.18 8.06
CA HIS A 217 -17.12 -11.74 8.75
C HIS A 217 -15.97 -10.74 8.82
N TYR A 218 -15.58 -10.19 7.67
CA TYR A 218 -14.35 -9.44 7.55
C TYR A 218 -14.47 -8.00 7.11
N LEU A 219 -15.62 -7.56 6.56
CA LEU A 219 -15.68 -6.23 5.96
C LEU A 219 -16.17 -5.17 6.95
N ALA A 220 -15.67 -3.95 6.75
CA ALA A 220 -16.10 -2.76 7.45
C ALA A 220 -16.74 -1.79 6.48
N LYS A 221 -17.79 -1.11 6.91
CA LYS A 221 -18.51 -0.11 6.10
C LYS A 221 -19.15 0.96 6.98
N LEU A 222 -19.57 2.04 6.33
CA LEU A 222 -20.43 3.03 6.99
C LEU A 222 -21.78 2.40 7.37
N PRO A 223 -22.38 2.76 8.53
CA PRO A 223 -23.59 2.11 9.04
C PRO A 223 -24.78 2.12 8.08
N ASP A 224 -24.96 3.20 7.32
CA ASP A 224 -26.08 3.39 6.43
C ASP A 224 -25.89 2.84 5.00
N GLU A 225 -24.70 2.27 4.73
CA GLU A 225 -24.39 1.70 3.42
C GLU A 225 -24.96 0.30 3.24
N GLN A 226 -25.56 0.06 2.06
CA GLN A 226 -26.08 -1.26 1.73
C GLN A 226 -24.98 -2.19 1.23
N LYS A 227 -23.94 -1.65 0.58
CA LYS A 227 -22.83 -2.42 -0.01
C LYS A 227 -21.54 -2.21 0.77
N ALA A 228 -20.89 -3.30 1.12
CA ALA A 228 -19.59 -3.24 1.78
C ALA A 228 -18.44 -2.93 0.79
N ILE A 229 -18.57 -3.35 -0.46
CA ILE A 229 -17.63 -2.95 -1.51
C ILE A 229 -17.98 -1.55 -1.98
N ILE A 230 -17.06 -0.60 -1.80
CA ILE A 230 -17.31 0.82 -2.01
C ILE A 230 -16.88 1.19 -3.43
N THR A 231 -17.81 1.71 -4.21
CA THR A 231 -17.61 1.97 -5.64
C THR A 231 -17.78 3.45 -6.02
N ASP A 232 -18.66 4.15 -5.34
CA ASP A 232 -19.00 5.55 -5.62
C ASP A 232 -17.98 6.49 -4.95
N VAL A 233 -17.49 7.48 -5.70
CA VAL A 233 -16.45 8.43 -5.22
C VAL A 233 -16.89 9.20 -3.98
N THR A 234 -18.15 9.63 -3.92
CA THR A 234 -18.70 10.33 -2.75
C THR A 234 -18.66 9.43 -1.51
N LYS A 235 -19.05 8.18 -1.66
CA LYS A 235 -18.99 7.17 -0.60
C LYS A 235 -17.56 6.85 -0.18
N VAL A 236 -16.61 6.82 -1.13
CA VAL A 236 -15.18 6.67 -0.82
C VAL A 236 -14.69 7.83 0.04
N THR A 237 -15.02 9.06 -0.31
CA THR A 237 -14.64 10.24 0.48
C THR A 237 -15.21 10.17 1.89
N GLN A 238 -16.48 9.83 2.03
CA GLN A 238 -17.12 9.66 3.34
C GLN A 238 -16.46 8.54 4.15
N THR A 239 -16.14 7.43 3.52
CA THR A 239 -15.47 6.30 4.18
C THR A 239 -14.06 6.68 4.65
N LEU A 240 -13.29 7.38 3.84
CA LEU A 240 -11.96 7.86 4.22
C LEU A 240 -12.03 8.85 5.39
N ASN A 241 -13.01 9.73 5.40
CA ASN A 241 -13.24 10.64 6.52
C ASN A 241 -13.64 9.89 7.79
N SER A 242 -14.48 8.86 7.67
CA SER A 242 -14.84 7.98 8.76
C SER A 242 -13.63 7.21 9.32
N LEU A 243 -12.76 6.72 8.46
CA LEU A 243 -11.51 6.07 8.86
C LEU A 243 -10.57 7.02 9.59
N THR A 244 -10.50 8.27 9.17
CA THR A 244 -9.73 9.30 9.88
C THR A 244 -10.28 9.50 11.30
N ARG A 245 -11.59 9.52 11.46
CA ARG A 245 -12.23 9.61 12.78
C ARG A 245 -11.97 8.36 13.62
N GLU A 246 -12.10 7.17 13.04
CA GLU A 246 -11.74 5.92 13.72
C GLU A 246 -10.29 5.94 14.22
N MET A 247 -9.38 6.45 13.41
CA MET A 247 -7.97 6.63 13.78
C MET A 247 -7.83 7.55 15.01
N ASP A 248 -8.48 8.70 15.00
CA ASP A 248 -8.43 9.67 16.10
C ASP A 248 -9.07 9.09 17.38
N ASP A 249 -10.19 8.41 17.27
CA ASP A 249 -10.86 7.71 18.40
C ASP A 249 -9.96 6.63 19.00
N ARG A 250 -9.24 5.88 18.18
CA ARG A 250 -8.28 4.88 18.63
C ARG A 250 -7.10 5.53 19.37
N TYR A 251 -6.58 6.64 18.89
CA TYR A 251 -5.53 7.39 19.59
C TYR A 251 -5.98 7.86 20.97
N GLU A 252 -7.21 8.33 21.12
CA GLU A 252 -7.77 8.68 22.43
C GLU A 252 -7.82 7.48 23.39
N LEU A 253 -8.22 6.32 22.88
CA LEU A 253 -8.24 5.09 23.68
C LEU A 253 -6.83 4.63 24.08
N LEU A 254 -5.86 4.74 23.18
CA LEU A 254 -4.45 4.46 23.50
C LEU A 254 -3.94 5.40 24.60
N MET A 255 -4.26 6.66 24.50
CA MET A 255 -3.86 7.67 25.51
C MET A 255 -4.48 7.38 26.89
N LYS A 256 -5.78 7.09 26.93
CA LYS A 256 -6.47 6.71 28.17
C LYS A 256 -5.94 5.43 28.80
N ALA A 257 -5.47 4.49 27.98
CA ALA A 257 -4.88 3.23 28.42
C ALA A 257 -3.38 3.35 28.77
N HIS A 258 -2.76 4.51 28.54
CA HIS A 258 -1.33 4.73 28.74
C HIS A 258 -0.43 3.78 27.95
N VAL A 259 -0.81 3.50 26.70
CA VAL A 259 -0.05 2.68 25.75
C VAL A 259 0.21 3.43 24.46
N ARG A 260 1.15 2.93 23.64
CA ARG A 260 1.58 3.58 22.41
C ARG A 260 1.06 2.91 21.14
N THR A 261 0.72 1.62 21.22
CA THR A 261 0.36 0.82 20.04
C THR A 261 -0.89 -0.01 20.29
N ILE A 262 -1.56 -0.37 19.22
CA ILE A 262 -2.71 -1.29 19.25
C ILE A 262 -2.34 -2.64 19.88
N LYS A 263 -1.13 -3.13 19.65
CA LYS A 263 -0.68 -4.42 20.22
C LYS A 263 -0.63 -4.37 21.75
N GLU A 264 -0.02 -3.33 22.30
CA GLU A 264 0.02 -3.10 23.74
C GLU A 264 -1.39 -2.91 24.31
N TYR A 265 -2.24 -2.17 23.60
CA TYR A 265 -3.62 -1.92 23.99
C TYR A 265 -4.43 -3.22 24.07
N ASN A 266 -4.41 -4.01 23.01
CA ASN A 266 -5.14 -5.26 22.93
C ASN A 266 -4.63 -6.29 23.98
N GLU A 267 -3.33 -6.31 24.26
CA GLU A 267 -2.76 -7.15 25.32
C GLU A 267 -3.33 -6.77 26.70
N LYS A 268 -3.42 -5.47 26.99
CA LYS A 268 -4.07 -5.00 28.23
C LYS A 268 -5.55 -5.35 28.28
N PHE A 269 -6.25 -5.18 27.16
CA PHE A 269 -7.68 -5.51 27.10
C PHE A 269 -7.93 -7.00 27.30
N VAL A 270 -7.16 -7.85 26.66
CA VAL A 270 -7.23 -9.32 26.80
C VAL A 270 -7.01 -9.74 28.26
N LYS A 271 -6.06 -9.12 28.95
CA LYS A 271 -5.82 -9.38 30.37
C LYS A 271 -6.81 -8.69 31.33
N ARG A 272 -7.87 -8.11 30.77
CA ARG A 272 -8.96 -7.42 31.50
C ARG A 272 -8.48 -6.27 32.40
N ARG A 273 -7.45 -5.56 31.96
CA ARG A 273 -6.90 -4.38 32.64
C ARG A 273 -7.53 -3.06 32.18
N LEU A 274 -8.42 -3.11 31.19
CA LEU A 274 -9.15 -1.97 30.65
C LEU A 274 -10.64 -2.18 30.87
N ASN A 275 -11.33 -1.12 31.34
CA ASN A 275 -12.74 -1.20 31.65
C ASN A 275 -13.60 -0.91 30.42
N PRO A 276 -14.41 -1.88 29.93
CA PRO A 276 -15.32 -1.67 28.79
C PRO A 276 -16.37 -0.57 29.05
N GLU A 277 -16.77 -0.35 30.29
CA GLU A 277 -17.73 0.71 30.65
C GLU A 277 -17.16 2.11 30.41
N LYS A 278 -15.82 2.25 30.35
CA LYS A 278 -15.13 3.48 30.01
C LYS A 278 -14.86 3.64 28.52
N GLY A 279 -15.47 2.84 27.68
CA GLY A 279 -15.35 2.87 26.22
C GLY A 279 -14.23 2.02 25.66
N HIS A 280 -13.49 1.29 26.50
CA HIS A 280 -12.45 0.39 26.01
C HIS A 280 -13.07 -0.85 25.34
N LYS A 281 -12.46 -1.27 24.26
CA LYS A 281 -12.88 -2.42 23.45
C LYS A 281 -11.68 -3.06 22.79
N TYR A 282 -11.79 -4.34 22.46
CA TYR A 282 -10.79 -4.97 21.59
C TYR A 282 -10.80 -4.30 20.21
N MET A 283 -9.63 -3.92 19.72
CA MET A 283 -9.49 -3.25 18.43
C MET A 283 -8.99 -4.24 17.37
N PRO A 284 -9.81 -4.60 16.37
CA PRO A 284 -9.28 -5.34 15.24
C PRO A 284 -8.36 -4.45 14.40
N TYR A 285 -7.38 -5.07 13.74
CA TYR A 285 -6.66 -4.38 12.66
C TYR A 285 -7.62 -4.03 11.53
N ILE A 286 -7.40 -2.90 10.89
CA ILE A 286 -8.16 -2.48 9.71
C ILE A 286 -7.21 -2.37 8.53
N VAL A 287 -7.50 -3.11 7.47
CA VAL A 287 -6.74 -3.07 6.21
C VAL A 287 -7.63 -2.43 5.15
N VAL A 288 -7.21 -1.30 4.64
CA VAL A 288 -7.90 -0.57 3.57
C VAL A 288 -7.23 -0.91 2.25
N VAL A 289 -7.96 -1.47 1.31
CA VAL A 289 -7.44 -1.83 -0.01
C VAL A 289 -8.20 -1.05 -1.08
N ILE A 290 -7.47 -0.28 -1.86
CA ILE A 290 -8.01 0.51 -2.98
C ILE A 290 -7.47 -0.07 -4.27
N ASP A 291 -8.34 -0.58 -5.12
CA ASP A 291 -7.97 -1.24 -6.38
C ASP A 291 -7.38 -0.28 -7.41
N GLU A 292 -7.99 0.87 -7.60
CA GLU A 292 -7.52 1.89 -8.54
C GLU A 292 -7.70 3.29 -7.96
N PHE A 293 -6.71 3.75 -7.21
CA PHE A 293 -6.81 5.09 -6.62
C PHE A 293 -6.60 6.21 -7.64
N GLY A 294 -5.99 5.91 -8.79
CA GLY A 294 -5.83 6.87 -9.86
C GLY A 294 -7.16 7.43 -10.37
N ASP A 295 -8.16 6.59 -10.49
CA ASP A 295 -9.51 7.03 -10.90
C ASP A 295 -10.14 7.96 -9.85
N LEU A 296 -9.89 7.68 -8.58
CA LEU A 296 -10.36 8.53 -7.47
C LEU A 296 -9.66 9.89 -7.47
N ILE A 297 -8.35 9.91 -7.65
CA ILE A 297 -7.55 11.14 -7.71
C ILE A 297 -7.98 12.01 -8.91
N MET A 298 -8.20 11.39 -10.07
CA MET A 298 -8.64 12.11 -11.27
C MET A 298 -10.04 12.71 -11.14
N THR A 299 -10.91 12.10 -10.35
CA THR A 299 -12.28 12.56 -10.14
C THR A 299 -12.43 13.56 -9.03
N ALA A 300 -11.80 13.32 -7.87
CA ALA A 300 -11.98 14.10 -6.65
C ALA A 300 -10.69 14.79 -6.16
N GLY A 301 -9.54 14.50 -6.76
CA GLY A 301 -8.27 15.17 -6.47
C GLY A 301 -7.89 15.15 -5.00
N LYS A 302 -7.73 16.34 -4.42
CA LYS A 302 -7.27 16.51 -3.04
C LYS A 302 -8.26 15.99 -1.98
N GLU A 303 -9.54 15.91 -2.27
CA GLU A 303 -10.53 15.36 -1.33
C GLU A 303 -10.27 13.88 -1.03
N ILE A 304 -9.63 13.16 -1.96
CA ILE A 304 -9.19 11.78 -1.79
C ILE A 304 -7.75 11.72 -1.28
N GLU A 305 -6.84 12.48 -1.88
CA GLU A 305 -5.42 12.43 -1.55
C GLU A 305 -5.14 12.81 -0.10
N MET A 306 -5.79 13.85 0.41
CA MET A 306 -5.53 14.35 1.76
C MET A 306 -5.90 13.36 2.87
N PRO A 307 -7.10 12.75 2.88
CA PRO A 307 -7.42 11.70 3.85
C PRO A 307 -6.49 10.49 3.76
N ILE A 308 -6.15 10.07 2.55
CA ILE A 308 -5.17 8.98 2.33
C ILE A 308 -3.83 9.33 2.97
N ALA A 309 -3.31 10.51 2.69
CA ALA A 309 -2.03 10.96 3.24
C ALA A 309 -2.08 11.06 4.77
N ARG A 310 -3.14 11.59 5.34
CA ARG A 310 -3.31 11.71 6.79
C ARG A 310 -3.33 10.36 7.49
N ILE A 311 -4.10 9.40 6.97
CA ILE A 311 -4.14 8.05 7.50
C ILE A 311 -2.75 7.41 7.39
N ALA A 312 -2.13 7.51 6.22
CA ALA A 312 -0.80 6.93 5.99
C ALA A 312 0.28 7.50 6.92
N GLN A 313 0.17 8.78 7.29
CA GLN A 313 1.13 9.41 8.21
C GLN A 313 1.02 8.90 9.65
N LYS A 314 -0.18 8.55 10.12
CA LYS A 314 -0.45 8.39 11.55
C LYS A 314 -1.06 7.05 11.95
N ALA A 315 -1.60 6.27 11.02
CA ALA A 315 -2.45 5.14 11.38
C ALA A 315 -1.71 3.87 11.84
N ARG A 316 -0.39 3.79 11.63
CA ARG A 316 0.39 2.60 11.98
C ARG A 316 0.21 2.17 13.44
N ALA A 317 0.33 3.11 14.37
CA ALA A 317 0.26 2.82 15.79
C ALA A 317 -1.13 2.32 16.24
N VAL A 318 -2.18 2.71 15.53
CA VAL A 318 -3.57 2.33 15.83
C VAL A 318 -4.07 1.14 15.03
N GLY A 319 -3.19 0.46 14.30
CA GLY A 319 -3.49 -0.77 13.58
C GLY A 319 -4.32 -0.60 12.32
N MET A 320 -4.17 0.52 11.64
CA MET A 320 -4.82 0.78 10.35
C MET A 320 -3.75 0.85 9.26
N HIS A 321 -3.92 0.05 8.21
CA HIS A 321 -2.93 -0.11 7.16
C HIS A 321 -3.60 0.02 5.79
N MET A 322 -2.94 0.74 4.87
CA MET A 322 -3.47 0.97 3.54
C MET A 322 -2.65 0.26 2.48
N VAL A 323 -3.35 -0.38 1.57
CA VAL A 323 -2.79 -0.90 0.31
C VAL A 323 -3.50 -0.16 -0.82
N ILE A 324 -2.77 0.72 -1.50
CA ILE A 324 -3.31 1.45 -2.63
C ILE A 324 -2.68 0.98 -3.93
N ALA A 325 -3.50 0.79 -4.95
CA ALA A 325 -3.06 0.26 -6.23
C ALA A 325 -3.48 1.14 -7.39
N THR A 326 -2.68 1.16 -8.45
CA THR A 326 -2.99 1.87 -9.68
C THR A 326 -2.37 1.21 -10.91
N GLN A 327 -3.10 1.26 -12.02
CA GLN A 327 -2.59 0.93 -13.36
C GLN A 327 -1.96 2.13 -14.06
N ARG A 328 -2.02 3.32 -13.46
CA ARG A 328 -1.52 4.58 -14.01
C ARG A 328 -0.32 5.07 -13.24
N PRO A 329 0.89 4.57 -13.55
CA PRO A 329 2.11 4.94 -12.82
C PRO A 329 2.66 6.29 -13.26
N THR A 330 1.84 7.33 -13.24
CA THR A 330 2.19 8.69 -13.64
C THR A 330 2.38 9.61 -12.45
N THR A 331 3.15 10.69 -12.61
CA THR A 331 3.49 11.60 -11.51
C THR A 331 2.31 12.39 -10.97
N ASN A 332 1.24 12.57 -11.75
CA ASN A 332 0.01 13.20 -11.28
C ASN A 332 -0.86 12.28 -10.42
N ILE A 333 -0.63 10.98 -10.44
CA ILE A 333 -1.29 9.98 -9.61
C ILE A 333 -0.39 9.58 -8.44
N ILE A 334 0.83 9.14 -8.74
CA ILE A 334 1.85 8.82 -7.74
C ILE A 334 2.64 10.08 -7.43
N THR A 335 2.01 10.97 -6.68
CA THR A 335 2.55 12.27 -6.31
C THR A 335 3.65 12.17 -5.26
N GLY A 336 4.38 13.26 -5.04
CA GLY A 336 5.36 13.33 -3.95
C GLY A 336 4.75 13.06 -2.57
N THR A 337 3.52 13.51 -2.34
CA THR A 337 2.78 13.26 -1.09
C THR A 337 2.50 11.77 -0.90
N ILE A 338 2.05 11.07 -1.93
CA ILE A 338 1.83 9.62 -1.90
C ILE A 338 3.16 8.89 -1.66
N LYS A 339 4.19 9.22 -2.40
CA LYS A 339 5.51 8.57 -2.27
C LYS A 339 6.13 8.74 -0.88
N ALA A 340 5.96 9.91 -0.27
CA ALA A 340 6.47 10.18 1.07
C ALA A 340 5.78 9.33 2.15
N ASN A 341 4.53 8.95 1.96
CA ASN A 341 3.71 8.24 2.95
C ASN A 341 3.56 6.74 2.68
N PHE A 342 3.98 6.28 1.52
CA PHE A 342 3.94 4.87 1.11
C PHE A 342 5.37 4.38 0.79
N PRO A 343 6.18 4.10 1.82
CA PRO A 343 7.57 3.72 1.61
C PRO A 343 7.76 2.31 1.04
N ALA A 344 6.82 1.41 1.30
CA ALA A 344 6.84 0.06 0.73
C ALA A 344 6.12 0.06 -0.62
N ARG A 345 6.74 -0.57 -1.63
CA ARG A 345 6.23 -0.53 -3.00
C ARG A 345 6.37 -1.87 -3.69
N MET A 346 5.30 -2.25 -4.39
CA MET A 346 5.27 -3.40 -5.29
C MET A 346 5.10 -2.88 -6.72
N ALA A 347 6.10 -3.07 -7.56
CA ALA A 347 6.04 -2.71 -8.96
C ALA A 347 5.93 -3.97 -9.83
N PHE A 348 4.80 -4.14 -10.49
CA PHE A 348 4.65 -5.07 -11.59
C PHE A 348 5.19 -4.44 -12.87
N ARG A 349 5.20 -5.19 -13.96
CA ARG A 349 5.77 -4.69 -15.21
C ARG A 349 5.09 -3.38 -15.65
N VAL A 350 5.91 -2.44 -16.07
CA VAL A 350 5.53 -1.20 -16.75
C VAL A 350 6.18 -1.14 -18.13
N THR A 351 5.69 -0.25 -19.00
CA THR A 351 6.16 -0.17 -20.38
C THR A 351 7.39 0.72 -20.55
N SER A 352 7.63 1.65 -19.62
CA SER A 352 8.71 2.61 -19.73
C SER A 352 9.58 2.68 -18.48
N GLN A 353 10.83 3.07 -18.67
CA GLN A 353 11.77 3.34 -17.60
C GLN A 353 11.29 4.52 -16.70
N ILE A 354 10.62 5.50 -17.30
CA ILE A 354 10.07 6.66 -16.58
C ILE A 354 9.00 6.19 -15.58
N ASP A 355 8.11 5.29 -15.98
CA ASP A 355 7.09 4.73 -15.10
C ASP A 355 7.72 3.93 -13.96
N SER A 356 8.78 3.17 -14.22
CA SER A 356 9.52 2.47 -13.18
C SER A 356 10.11 3.44 -12.15
N ARG A 357 10.70 4.53 -12.59
CA ARG A 357 11.24 5.56 -11.70
C ARG A 357 10.15 6.27 -10.90
N THR A 358 8.99 6.47 -11.48
CA THR A 358 7.84 7.04 -10.76
C THR A 358 7.43 6.15 -9.58
N ILE A 359 7.42 4.83 -9.76
CA ILE A 359 7.04 3.88 -8.71
C ILE A 359 8.18 3.64 -7.71
N LEU A 360 9.37 3.33 -8.22
CA LEU A 360 10.49 2.76 -7.45
C LEU A 360 11.65 3.72 -7.19
N ASP A 361 11.63 4.93 -7.78
CA ASP A 361 12.75 5.86 -7.83
C ASP A 361 13.98 5.32 -8.60
N MET A 362 13.82 4.23 -9.32
CA MET A 362 14.85 3.61 -10.14
C MET A 362 14.25 2.83 -11.31
N SER A 363 15.09 2.50 -12.29
CA SER A 363 14.70 1.60 -13.38
C SER A 363 14.60 0.15 -12.90
N GLY A 364 13.96 -0.70 -13.67
CA GLY A 364 13.88 -2.13 -13.40
C GLY A 364 12.50 -2.72 -13.64
N ALA A 365 11.41 -2.03 -13.28
CA ALA A 365 10.06 -2.54 -13.51
C ALA A 365 9.71 -2.67 -15.00
N ASN A 366 10.35 -1.89 -15.87
CA ASN A 366 10.23 -2.00 -17.32
C ASN A 366 10.92 -3.25 -17.90
N GLN A 367 11.78 -3.90 -17.12
CA GLN A 367 12.53 -5.11 -17.51
C GLN A 367 11.90 -6.39 -16.97
N LEU A 368 10.78 -6.30 -16.27
CA LEU A 368 10.05 -7.46 -15.77
C LEU A 368 9.37 -8.22 -16.90
N ILE A 369 9.09 -9.51 -16.67
CA ILE A 369 8.48 -10.41 -17.65
C ILE A 369 6.98 -10.11 -17.81
N GLY A 370 6.32 -9.68 -16.74
CA GLY A 370 4.86 -9.67 -16.63
C GLY A 370 4.35 -10.92 -15.91
N ARG A 371 3.03 -11.13 -15.93
CA ARG A 371 2.38 -12.30 -15.31
C ARG A 371 2.70 -12.49 -13.83
N GLY A 372 2.75 -11.40 -13.08
CA GLY A 372 3.02 -11.44 -11.65
C GLY A 372 4.49 -11.32 -11.25
N ASP A 373 5.39 -11.21 -12.21
CA ASP A 373 6.79 -10.86 -11.94
C ASP A 373 6.86 -9.43 -11.42
N MET A 374 7.46 -9.22 -10.24
CA MET A 374 7.48 -7.93 -9.59
C MET A 374 8.81 -7.59 -8.94
N LEU A 375 8.99 -6.30 -8.67
CA LEU A 375 10.00 -5.77 -7.78
C LEU A 375 9.35 -5.24 -6.51
N PHE A 376 9.80 -5.71 -5.36
CA PHE A 376 9.36 -5.26 -4.05
C PHE A 376 10.44 -4.38 -3.42
N SER A 377 10.05 -3.19 -2.96
CA SER A 377 10.95 -2.22 -2.34
C SER A 377 10.50 -1.87 -0.93
N GLN A 378 11.45 -1.87 0.00
CA GLN A 378 11.33 -1.38 1.37
C GLN A 378 12.31 -0.23 1.63
N GLY A 379 12.31 0.77 0.78
CA GLY A 379 13.32 1.83 0.82
C GLY A 379 14.43 1.58 -0.19
N SER A 380 15.64 1.23 0.26
CA SER A 380 16.80 1.08 -0.64
C SER A 380 16.96 -0.32 -1.26
N ASN A 381 16.32 -1.33 -0.71
CA ASN A 381 16.48 -2.72 -1.18
C ASN A 381 15.36 -3.11 -2.13
N LEU A 382 15.74 -3.58 -3.32
CA LEU A 382 14.83 -4.21 -4.27
C LEU A 382 14.96 -5.72 -4.22
N ILE A 383 13.82 -6.40 -4.09
CA ILE A 383 13.74 -7.86 -4.15
C ILE A 383 12.84 -8.22 -5.33
N ARG A 384 13.34 -9.06 -6.23
CA ARG A 384 12.53 -9.62 -7.31
C ARG A 384 11.75 -10.82 -6.81
N ILE A 385 10.45 -10.81 -7.00
CA ILE A 385 9.53 -11.83 -6.49
C ILE A 385 8.60 -12.24 -7.63
N GLN A 386 8.42 -13.54 -7.80
CA GLN A 386 7.29 -14.04 -8.57
C GLN A 386 6.08 -14.10 -7.67
N CYS A 387 5.08 -13.28 -7.97
CA CYS A 387 3.84 -13.23 -7.18
C CYS A 387 3.14 -14.58 -7.18
N ALA A 388 2.65 -14.97 -6.02
CA ALA A 388 1.81 -16.15 -5.89
C ALA A 388 0.52 -15.98 -6.72
N PHE A 389 0.21 -16.98 -7.52
CA PHE A 389 -0.96 -16.98 -8.36
C PHE A 389 -2.16 -17.60 -7.64
N VAL A 390 -3.22 -16.83 -7.54
CA VAL A 390 -4.54 -17.25 -7.08
C VAL A 390 -5.56 -16.78 -8.10
N ASP A 391 -6.30 -17.72 -8.70
CA ASP A 391 -7.29 -17.40 -9.71
C ASP A 391 -8.66 -17.05 -9.10
N THR A 392 -9.55 -16.53 -9.92
CA THR A 392 -10.89 -16.16 -9.49
C THR A 392 -11.68 -17.33 -8.91
N PRO A 393 -11.70 -18.53 -9.51
CA PRO A 393 -12.36 -19.69 -8.90
C PRO A 393 -11.87 -20.07 -7.52
N GLU A 394 -10.55 -19.98 -7.28
CA GLU A 394 -9.97 -20.23 -5.95
C GLU A 394 -10.47 -19.21 -4.91
N VAL A 395 -10.45 -17.93 -5.25
CA VAL A 395 -10.95 -16.86 -4.39
C VAL A 395 -12.45 -17.04 -4.12
N GLU A 396 -13.21 -17.41 -5.13
CA GLU A 396 -14.64 -17.69 -4.99
C GLU A 396 -14.91 -18.83 -4.02
N GLU A 397 -14.18 -19.94 -4.11
CA GLU A 397 -14.32 -21.06 -3.17
C GLU A 397 -13.97 -20.66 -1.73
N ILE A 398 -12.90 -19.88 -1.55
CA ILE A 398 -12.48 -19.38 -0.23
C ILE A 398 -13.54 -18.48 0.37
N THR A 399 -14.03 -17.51 -0.41
CA THR A 399 -15.04 -16.56 0.08
C THR A 399 -16.38 -17.21 0.36
N GLN A 400 -16.79 -18.18 -0.45
CA GLN A 400 -18.00 -18.97 -0.20
C GLN A 400 -17.86 -19.84 1.05
N TYR A 401 -16.71 -20.47 1.25
CA TYR A 401 -16.45 -21.27 2.47
C TYR A 401 -16.59 -20.41 3.75
N ILE A 402 -16.04 -19.21 3.72
CA ILE A 402 -16.16 -18.27 4.84
C ILE A 402 -17.60 -17.79 4.98
N GLY A 403 -18.22 -17.37 3.88
CA GLY A 403 -19.55 -16.75 3.86
C GLY A 403 -20.69 -17.67 4.25
N LYS A 404 -20.53 -18.99 4.09
CA LYS A 404 -21.52 -20.00 4.53
C LYS A 404 -21.54 -20.23 6.02
N GLN A 405 -20.51 -19.79 6.72
CA GLN A 405 -20.43 -19.94 8.18
C GLN A 405 -21.23 -18.84 8.89
N HIS A 406 -21.57 -19.09 10.13
CA HIS A 406 -22.13 -18.06 10.98
C HIS A 406 -21.19 -16.87 11.10
N GLY A 407 -21.69 -15.66 10.83
CA GLY A 407 -20.97 -14.41 10.92
C GLY A 407 -21.57 -13.48 11.97
N TYR A 408 -21.05 -12.27 12.05
CA TYR A 408 -21.67 -11.20 12.81
C TYR A 408 -23.02 -10.80 12.18
N ASP A 409 -23.87 -10.12 12.92
CA ASP A 409 -25.18 -9.68 12.42
C ASP A 409 -25.03 -8.71 11.23
N ASN A 410 -24.00 -7.86 11.28
CA ASN A 410 -23.70 -6.87 10.24
C ASN A 410 -22.19 -6.80 10.00
N ALA A 411 -21.80 -6.14 8.91
CA ALA A 411 -20.42 -5.72 8.71
C ALA A 411 -19.96 -4.81 9.86
N PHE A 412 -18.67 -4.75 10.11
CA PHE A 412 -18.11 -3.87 11.13
C PHE A 412 -18.47 -2.41 10.82
N ALA A 413 -19.11 -1.73 11.78
CA ALA A 413 -19.57 -0.37 11.61
C ALA A 413 -18.43 0.62 11.83
N LEU A 414 -18.11 1.40 10.79
CA LEU A 414 -17.25 2.55 10.91
C LEU A 414 -18.02 3.73 11.53
N PRO A 415 -17.35 4.71 12.16
CA PRO A 415 -18.02 5.88 12.73
C PRO A 415 -18.89 6.61 11.71
N GLU A 416 -20.07 7.06 12.15
CA GLU A 416 -20.90 7.95 11.34
C GLU A 416 -20.18 9.29 11.14
N VAL A 417 -20.11 9.74 9.89
CA VAL A 417 -19.72 11.10 9.54
C VAL A 417 -21.01 11.86 9.31
N THR A 418 -21.44 12.62 10.30
CA THR A 418 -22.59 13.52 10.15
C THR A 418 -22.24 14.60 9.13
N GLY A 419 -23.16 14.91 8.21
CA GLY A 419 -22.96 15.91 7.16
C GLY A 419 -22.79 17.36 7.64
N GLU A 420 -22.76 17.60 8.93
CA GLU A 420 -22.15 18.76 9.55
C GLU A 420 -20.67 18.44 9.73
N ALA A 421 -19.93 18.84 8.74
CA ALA A 421 -18.51 18.70 8.66
C ALA A 421 -17.84 19.17 9.96
N GLU A 422 -17.48 18.22 10.84
CA GLU A 422 -16.18 18.36 11.46
C GLU A 422 -15.19 18.24 10.30
N ALA A 423 -14.82 19.39 9.74
CA ALA A 423 -13.90 19.47 8.65
C ALA A 423 -12.67 18.63 9.01
N VAL A 424 -12.42 17.59 8.26
CA VAL A 424 -11.12 16.91 8.30
C VAL A 424 -10.10 18.04 8.19
N PRO A 425 -9.16 18.19 9.14
CA PRO A 425 -8.11 19.18 8.97
C PRO A 425 -7.46 18.97 7.62
N GLY A 426 -7.75 19.88 6.67
CA GLY A 426 -7.29 19.81 5.31
C GLY A 426 -8.34 19.68 4.21
N ALA A 427 -9.58 19.27 4.50
CA ALA A 427 -10.66 19.33 3.52
C ALA A 427 -11.34 20.71 3.62
N VAL A 428 -11.09 21.57 2.66
CA VAL A 428 -11.63 22.93 2.65
C VAL A 428 -12.69 23.04 1.57
N ASP A 429 -13.95 23.23 1.95
CA ASP A 429 -15.01 23.61 1.03
C ASP A 429 -15.06 25.13 0.92
N LEU A 430 -14.64 25.68 -0.23
CA LEU A 430 -14.70 27.10 -0.51
C LEU A 430 -16.13 27.62 -0.74
N ASN A 431 -17.10 26.72 -0.87
CA ASN A 431 -18.53 27.11 -0.95
C ASN A 431 -19.13 27.37 0.43
N ASP A 432 -18.54 26.81 1.48
CA ASP A 432 -18.94 27.02 2.88
C ASP A 432 -17.85 27.77 3.65
N ARG A 433 -17.61 29.02 3.25
CA ARG A 433 -16.59 29.86 3.87
C ARG A 433 -17.07 30.40 5.20
N ASP A 434 -16.14 30.49 6.18
CA ASP A 434 -16.39 31.20 7.45
C ASP A 434 -16.83 32.64 7.16
N PRO A 435 -17.82 33.17 7.88
CA PRO A 435 -18.23 34.57 7.74
C PRO A 435 -17.08 35.59 7.86
N LEU A 436 -16.01 35.25 8.58
CA LEU A 436 -14.82 36.09 8.73
C LEU A 436 -13.79 35.91 7.62
N PHE A 437 -14.04 35.07 6.63
CA PHE A 437 -13.07 34.74 5.58
C PHE A 437 -12.55 35.98 4.85
N GLU A 438 -13.44 36.87 4.35
CA GLU A 438 -13.04 38.07 3.61
C GLU A 438 -12.28 39.05 4.49
N GLU A 439 -12.70 39.26 5.72
CA GLU A 439 -12.04 40.15 6.67
C GLU A 439 -10.66 39.61 7.08
N ALA A 440 -10.56 38.30 7.28
CA ALA A 440 -9.30 37.66 7.56
C ALA A 440 -8.33 37.74 6.36
N ALA A 441 -8.82 37.57 5.15
CA ALA A 441 -8.04 37.74 3.93
C ALA A 441 -7.48 39.15 3.80
N ARG A 442 -8.31 40.20 4.05
CA ARG A 442 -7.86 41.57 4.04
C ARG A 442 -6.82 41.88 5.11
N LEU A 443 -7.02 41.35 6.31
CA LEU A 443 -6.06 41.52 7.41
C LEU A 443 -4.68 40.93 7.05
N ILE A 444 -4.66 39.71 6.52
CA ILE A 444 -3.42 39.04 6.12
C ILE A 444 -2.69 39.78 5.01
N VAL A 445 -3.41 40.26 3.98
CA VAL A 445 -2.83 40.98 2.85
C VAL A 445 -2.31 42.36 3.30
N VAL A 446 -3.05 43.08 4.12
CA VAL A 446 -2.61 44.40 4.65
C VAL A 446 -1.34 44.29 5.47
N HIS A 447 -1.26 43.30 6.34
CA HIS A 447 -0.08 43.09 7.19
C HIS A 447 1.03 42.25 6.52
N GLN A 448 0.76 41.62 5.38
CA GLN A 448 1.69 40.72 4.70
C GLN A 448 2.29 39.63 5.62
N GLN A 449 1.48 39.16 6.56
CA GLN A 449 1.84 38.10 7.52
C GLN A 449 0.76 37.04 7.56
N GLY A 450 1.10 35.84 7.13
CA GLY A 450 0.23 34.64 7.21
C GLY A 450 0.24 34.05 8.61
N SER A 451 -0.12 34.82 9.63
CA SER A 451 -0.06 34.42 11.03
C SER A 451 -1.41 34.04 11.59
N THR A 452 -1.55 32.80 12.08
CA THR A 452 -2.74 32.35 12.82
C THR A 452 -2.98 33.18 14.08
N SER A 453 -1.92 33.57 14.78
CA SER A 453 -1.99 34.39 16.00
C SER A 453 -2.56 35.77 15.72
N LEU A 454 -2.25 36.37 14.57
CA LEU A 454 -2.79 37.65 14.14
C LEU A 454 -4.32 37.59 13.99
N ILE A 455 -4.83 36.51 13.36
CA ILE A 455 -6.27 36.30 13.20
C ILE A 455 -6.93 36.07 14.56
N GLN A 456 -6.35 35.26 15.43
CA GLN A 456 -6.89 35.02 16.77
C GLN A 456 -7.04 36.27 17.57
N ARG A 457 -6.03 37.14 17.55
CA ARG A 457 -6.03 38.39 18.31
C ARG A 457 -7.01 39.41 17.76
N LYS A 458 -7.05 39.55 16.42
CA LYS A 458 -7.91 40.56 15.78
C LYS A 458 -9.39 40.25 15.95
N PHE A 459 -9.76 38.98 15.79
CA PHE A 459 -11.17 38.56 15.81
C PHE A 459 -11.61 37.97 17.14
N SER A 460 -10.71 37.84 18.11
CA SER A 460 -10.97 37.22 19.42
C SER A 460 -11.57 35.82 19.30
N ILE A 461 -10.99 35.01 18.43
CA ILE A 461 -11.42 33.62 18.15
C ILE A 461 -10.40 32.61 18.66
N GLY A 462 -10.85 31.38 18.85
CA GLY A 462 -10.00 30.25 19.27
C GLY A 462 -9.07 29.78 18.18
N TYR A 463 -8.06 28.99 18.59
CA TYR A 463 -7.05 28.45 17.70
C TYR A 463 -7.64 27.61 16.57
N ASN A 464 -8.63 26.76 16.86
CA ASN A 464 -9.23 25.85 15.87
C ASN A 464 -9.96 26.61 14.76
N ARG A 465 -10.72 27.66 15.12
CA ARG A 465 -11.41 28.49 14.13
C ARG A 465 -10.43 29.28 13.29
N ALA A 466 -9.40 29.85 13.92
CA ALA A 466 -8.35 30.59 13.22
C ALA A 466 -7.56 29.63 12.27
N GLY A 467 -7.31 28.41 12.67
CA GLY A 467 -6.70 27.37 11.83
C GLY A 467 -7.55 27.04 10.60
N ARG A 468 -8.86 26.91 10.76
CA ARG A 468 -9.80 26.69 9.64
C ARG A 468 -9.82 27.86 8.67
N LEU A 469 -9.80 29.10 9.18
CA LEU A 469 -9.68 30.29 8.33
C LEU A 469 -8.39 30.29 7.53
N MET A 470 -7.26 29.94 8.15
CA MET A 470 -5.97 29.83 7.45
C MET A 470 -5.99 28.75 6.37
N ASP A 471 -6.64 27.62 6.62
CA ASP A 471 -6.78 26.54 5.63
C ASP A 471 -7.66 26.99 4.46
N GLN A 472 -8.71 27.75 4.71
CA GLN A 472 -9.54 28.35 3.65
C GLN A 472 -8.75 29.38 2.82
N LEU A 473 -7.92 30.20 3.47
CA LEU A 473 -7.04 31.15 2.78
C LEU A 473 -5.98 30.45 1.93
N GLU A 474 -5.44 29.32 2.38
CA GLU A 474 -4.53 28.49 1.60
C GLU A 474 -5.24 27.90 0.37
N ALA A 475 -6.40 27.32 0.55
CA ALA A 475 -7.17 26.70 -0.56
C ALA A 475 -7.58 27.73 -1.61
N SER A 476 -7.79 28.99 -1.23
CA SER A 476 -8.10 30.08 -2.16
C SER A 476 -6.85 30.69 -2.84
N GLY A 477 -5.65 30.28 -2.46
CA GLY A 477 -4.39 30.78 -3.03
C GLY A 477 -3.90 32.10 -2.43
N ILE A 478 -4.42 32.53 -1.29
CA ILE A 478 -4.01 33.78 -0.62
C ILE A 478 -2.75 33.56 0.21
N VAL A 479 -2.63 32.42 0.89
CA VAL A 479 -1.45 32.05 1.68
C VAL A 479 -0.91 30.72 1.26
N GLY A 480 0.34 30.44 1.63
CA GLY A 480 1.00 29.15 1.41
C GLY A 480 0.71 28.13 2.51
N ALA A 481 1.35 26.96 2.36
CA ALA A 481 1.25 25.87 3.33
C ALA A 481 1.86 26.25 4.69
N ALA A 482 1.41 25.56 5.74
CA ALA A 482 1.96 25.71 7.08
C ALA A 482 3.46 25.39 7.11
N GLN A 483 4.25 26.27 7.75
CA GLN A 483 5.71 26.17 7.87
C GLN A 483 6.12 25.99 9.34
N GLY A 484 5.42 25.13 10.08
CA GLY A 484 5.64 24.96 11.51
C GLY A 484 5.24 26.20 12.32
N SER A 485 6.13 26.75 13.11
CA SER A 485 5.90 27.93 13.92
C SER A 485 6.06 29.26 13.16
N LYS A 486 6.56 29.22 11.92
CA LYS A 486 6.75 30.42 11.11
C LYS A 486 5.42 30.86 10.46
N PRO A 487 5.20 32.19 10.28
CA PRO A 487 4.09 32.67 9.48
C PRO A 487 4.11 32.10 8.06
N ARG A 488 2.94 31.80 7.52
CA ARG A 488 2.80 31.33 6.14
C ARG A 488 3.13 32.46 5.15
N ASP A 489 3.61 32.09 3.97
CA ASP A 489 3.84 33.05 2.90
C ASP A 489 2.52 33.66 2.43
N VAL A 490 2.52 34.95 2.07
CA VAL A 490 1.35 35.66 1.53
C VAL A 490 1.57 35.83 0.04
N PHE A 491 0.71 35.24 -0.79
CA PHE A 491 0.85 35.25 -2.25
C PHE A 491 0.19 36.44 -2.93
N ILE A 492 -0.74 37.12 -2.26
CA ILE A 492 -1.41 38.32 -2.74
C ILE A 492 -0.75 39.56 -2.11
N GLN A 493 -0.24 40.47 -2.93
CA GLN A 493 0.60 41.58 -2.45
C GLN A 493 -0.14 42.90 -2.25
N ASP A 494 -1.31 43.06 -2.86
CA ASP A 494 -2.08 44.29 -2.82
C ASP A 494 -3.59 44.03 -2.67
N GLU A 495 -4.30 45.05 -2.20
CA GLU A 495 -5.74 44.97 -1.97
C GLU A 495 -6.54 44.85 -3.28
N TYR A 496 -6.05 45.42 -4.37
CA TYR A 496 -6.74 45.35 -5.66
C TYR A 496 -6.74 43.91 -6.19
N SER A 497 -5.62 43.24 -6.13
CA SER A 497 -5.51 41.80 -6.52
C SER A 497 -6.36 40.94 -5.61
N LEU A 498 -6.43 41.23 -4.32
CA LEU A 498 -7.30 40.53 -3.37
C LEU A 498 -8.78 40.70 -3.70
N GLU A 499 -9.25 41.91 -3.95
CA GLU A 499 -10.66 42.18 -4.28
C GLU A 499 -11.04 41.47 -5.60
N LYS A 500 -10.14 41.42 -6.57
CA LYS A 500 -10.35 40.68 -7.81
C LYS A 500 -10.51 39.19 -7.55
N LEU A 501 -9.70 38.61 -6.68
CA LEU A 501 -9.81 37.21 -6.28
C LEU A 501 -11.11 36.95 -5.51
N LEU A 502 -11.45 37.79 -4.55
CA LEU A 502 -12.69 37.62 -3.78
C LEU A 502 -13.95 37.72 -4.64
N ASN A 503 -13.95 38.61 -5.65
CA ASN A 503 -15.04 38.70 -6.61
C ASN A 503 -15.17 37.42 -7.48
N SER A 504 -14.07 36.77 -7.79
CA SER A 504 -14.09 35.51 -8.53
C SER A 504 -14.63 34.33 -7.70
N LEU A 505 -14.60 34.43 -6.37
CA LEU A 505 -15.11 33.41 -5.44
C LEU A 505 -16.59 33.62 -5.06
N ARG A 506 -17.19 34.76 -5.43
CA ARG A 506 -18.63 35.07 -5.24
C ARG A 506 -19.42 34.51 -6.43
#